data_35fbc1b91173a8104aa65ffb07383d63
#
_entry.id   35fbc1b91173a8104aa65ffb07383d63
#
_cell.length_a   1.000
_cell.length_b   1.000
_cell.length_c   1.000
_cell.angle_alpha   90.00
_cell.angle_beta   90.00
_cell.angle_gamma   90.00
#
_symmetry.space_group_name_H-M   'P 1'
#
loop_
_entity.id
_entity.type
_entity.pdbx_description
1 polymer ?
#
loop_
_entity_poly.entity_id
_entity_poly.type
_entity_poly.pdbx_seq_one_letter_code
_entity_poly.pdbx_strand_id
1 'polypeptide(L)'
;KAKNTLAERVVIIADGLEKITPIREEDRSAMEASVESLFLAHRDLLHLPCHVIFTFPLWLRFRNAHLGASYGGEPLVLPMVKVRDASGAPYEPGIIKMLEMVQRRIDDLPALFGPNLGVTLRPLIEASGGFPRDLLRMVRSVLQSTEGFPIKPATTERILNDLGRA
;
A
#
# COMPACT_ATOMS: atom_id res chain seq x y z
N LYS A 1 -31.78 28.86 22.30
CA LYS A 1 -30.64 28.63 21.38
C LYS A 1 -29.90 27.41 21.92
N ALA A 2 -30.24 26.22 21.44
CA ALA A 2 -29.48 25.01 21.72
C ALA A 2 -28.07 25.19 21.09
N LYS A 3 -27.05 25.25 21.94
CA LYS A 3 -25.66 25.14 21.48
C LYS A 3 -25.50 23.72 20.91
N ASN A 4 -25.36 23.64 19.58
CA ASN A 4 -25.05 22.41 18.89
C ASN A 4 -23.62 22.04 19.28
N THR A 5 -23.46 21.18 20.26
CA THR A 5 -22.17 20.64 20.75
C THR A 5 -21.73 19.40 19.93
N LEU A 6 -22.07 19.38 18.66
CA LEU A 6 -21.57 18.37 17.73
C LEU A 6 -20.18 18.77 17.27
N ALA A 7 -19.21 18.00 17.70
CA ALA A 7 -17.79 17.95 17.31
C ALA A 7 -17.18 19.30 16.85
N GLU A 8 -16.37 19.91 17.69
CA GLU A 8 -15.64 21.15 17.38
C GLU A 8 -14.72 21.03 16.14
N ARG A 9 -14.45 19.81 15.68
CA ARG A 9 -13.60 19.53 14.52
C ARG A 9 -14.11 18.34 13.73
N VAL A 10 -14.32 18.54 12.46
CA VAL A 10 -14.65 17.49 11.49
C VAL A 10 -13.42 17.22 10.63
N VAL A 11 -13.08 15.95 10.45
CA VAL A 11 -12.05 15.51 9.48
C VAL A 11 -12.71 14.57 8.49
N ILE A 12 -12.61 14.89 7.22
CA ILE A 12 -13.09 14.04 6.13
C ILE A 12 -11.88 13.36 5.50
N ILE A 13 -11.94 12.04 5.38
CA ILE A 13 -10.92 11.25 4.69
C ILE A 13 -11.54 10.69 3.41
N ALA A 14 -11.12 11.23 2.27
CA ALA A 14 -11.52 10.75 0.95
C ALA A 14 -10.42 9.83 0.41
N ASP A 15 -10.50 8.56 0.79
CA ASP A 15 -9.56 7.51 0.39
C ASP A 15 -10.02 6.82 -0.90
N GLY A 16 -9.07 6.35 -1.68
CA GLY A 16 -9.34 5.57 -2.89
C GLY A 16 -9.36 6.38 -4.19
N LEU A 17 -9.15 7.70 -4.15
CA LEU A 17 -9.06 8.51 -5.37
C LEU A 17 -7.84 8.15 -6.23
N GLU A 18 -6.82 7.55 -5.64
CA GLU A 18 -5.67 7.00 -6.36
C GLU A 18 -6.00 5.76 -7.20
N LYS A 19 -7.16 5.13 -6.94
CA LYS A 19 -7.63 3.92 -7.63
C LYS A 19 -8.49 4.22 -8.86
N ILE A 20 -8.65 5.48 -9.21
CA ILE A 20 -9.35 5.84 -10.44
C ILE A 20 -8.54 5.31 -11.62
N THR A 21 -9.09 4.32 -12.30
CA THR A 21 -8.48 3.65 -13.46
C THR A 21 -9.46 3.67 -14.63
N PRO A 22 -8.97 3.75 -15.88
CA PRO A 22 -9.84 3.71 -17.02
C PRO A 22 -10.49 2.32 -17.15
N ILE A 23 -11.71 2.28 -17.68
CA ILE A 23 -12.41 1.03 -17.99
C ILE A 23 -11.74 0.35 -19.20
N ARG A 24 -11.27 1.16 -20.16
CA ARG A 24 -10.53 0.72 -21.34
C ARG A 24 -9.23 1.50 -21.42
N GLU A 25 -8.17 0.88 -21.95
CA GLU A 25 -6.86 1.52 -22.05
C GLU A 25 -6.89 2.77 -22.95
N GLU A 26 -7.72 2.77 -23.98
CA GLU A 26 -7.97 3.93 -24.87
C GLU A 26 -8.52 5.15 -24.13
N ASP A 27 -9.22 4.96 -23.01
CA ASP A 27 -9.82 6.02 -22.20
C ASP A 27 -8.82 6.62 -21.17
N ARG A 28 -7.61 6.06 -21.06
CA ARG A 28 -6.62 6.45 -20.07
C ARG A 28 -6.32 7.95 -20.10
N SER A 29 -6.06 8.50 -21.27
CA SER A 29 -5.73 9.91 -21.45
C SER A 29 -6.87 10.85 -21.01
N ALA A 30 -8.11 10.50 -21.36
CA ALA A 30 -9.29 11.27 -20.97
C ALA A 30 -9.54 11.20 -19.46
N MET A 31 -9.35 10.02 -18.86
CA MET A 31 -9.46 9.82 -17.43
C MET A 31 -8.39 10.61 -16.68
N GLU A 32 -7.12 10.54 -17.10
CA GLU A 32 -6.03 11.30 -16.50
C GLU A 32 -6.28 12.80 -16.57
N ALA A 33 -6.76 13.32 -17.71
CA ALA A 33 -7.12 14.73 -17.85
C ALA A 33 -8.27 15.12 -16.90
N SER A 34 -9.26 14.24 -16.71
CA SER A 34 -10.38 14.48 -15.77
C SER A 34 -9.91 14.52 -14.32
N VAL A 35 -9.03 13.60 -13.93
CA VAL A 35 -8.43 13.58 -12.57
C VAL A 35 -7.58 14.84 -12.37
N GLU A 36 -6.75 15.19 -13.33
CA GLU A 36 -5.92 16.39 -13.26
C GLU A 36 -6.79 17.65 -13.16
N SER A 37 -7.85 17.75 -13.94
CA SER A 37 -8.80 18.86 -13.88
C SER A 37 -9.47 18.97 -12.50
N LEU A 38 -9.87 17.84 -11.88
CA LEU A 38 -10.46 17.83 -10.55
C LEU A 38 -9.51 18.43 -9.51
N PHE A 39 -8.25 18.00 -9.50
CA PHE A 39 -7.28 18.42 -8.48
C PHE A 39 -6.68 19.80 -8.74
N LEU A 40 -6.65 20.28 -9.96
CA LEU A 40 -6.00 21.56 -10.32
C LEU A 40 -7.02 22.65 -10.69
N ALA A 41 -7.89 22.40 -11.68
CA ALA A 41 -8.81 23.40 -12.20
C ALA A 41 -10.06 23.55 -11.32
N HIS A 42 -10.57 22.45 -10.77
CA HIS A 42 -11.80 22.42 -9.96
C HIS A 42 -11.52 22.14 -8.48
N ARG A 43 -10.36 22.54 -8.00
CA ARG A 43 -9.96 22.37 -6.60
C ARG A 43 -10.96 22.92 -5.60
N ASP A 44 -11.74 23.94 -5.98
CA ASP A 44 -12.75 24.54 -5.10
C ASP A 44 -13.84 23.54 -4.71
N LEU A 45 -14.09 22.50 -5.52
CA LEU A 45 -14.98 21.39 -5.19
C LEU A 45 -14.43 20.51 -4.04
N LEU A 46 -13.13 20.53 -3.84
CA LEU A 46 -12.43 19.80 -2.80
C LEU A 46 -12.19 20.66 -1.54
N HIS A 47 -12.42 21.97 -1.61
CA HIS A 47 -12.32 22.88 -0.48
C HIS A 47 -13.61 22.84 0.37
N LEU A 48 -13.57 22.01 1.40
CA LEU A 48 -14.65 21.94 2.40
C LEU A 48 -14.30 22.76 3.63
N PRO A 49 -15.29 23.33 4.36
CA PRO A 49 -15.06 24.13 5.57
C PRO A 49 -14.67 23.26 6.78
N CYS A 50 -13.78 22.30 6.57
CA CYS A 50 -13.28 21.38 7.57
C CYS A 50 -11.89 20.85 7.17
N HIS A 51 -11.28 20.03 8.03
CA HIS A 51 -10.05 19.33 7.66
C HIS A 51 -10.36 18.18 6.70
N VAL A 52 -9.60 18.11 5.59
CA VAL A 52 -9.78 17.06 4.59
C VAL A 52 -8.45 16.42 4.27
N ILE A 53 -8.48 15.10 4.15
CA ILE A 53 -7.35 14.29 3.68
C ILE A 53 -7.81 13.59 2.40
N PHE A 54 -7.12 13.85 1.30
CA PHE A 54 -7.36 13.18 0.02
C PHE A 54 -6.19 12.25 -0.31
N THR A 55 -6.50 11.04 -0.78
CA THR A 55 -5.53 10.29 -1.58
C THR A 55 -5.62 10.74 -3.03
N PHE A 56 -4.53 10.63 -3.78
CA PHE A 56 -4.50 10.96 -5.20
C PHE A 56 -3.50 10.06 -5.93
N PRO A 57 -3.65 9.87 -7.25
CA PRO A 57 -2.73 9.05 -8.03
C PRO A 57 -1.30 9.60 -8.02
N LEU A 58 -0.33 8.73 -7.77
CA LEU A 58 1.08 9.13 -7.64
C LEU A 58 1.62 9.84 -8.90
N TRP A 59 1.15 9.45 -10.10
CA TRP A 59 1.55 10.09 -11.36
C TRP A 59 1.22 11.59 -11.39
N LEU A 60 0.14 12.03 -10.71
CA LEU A 60 -0.24 13.44 -10.66
C LEU A 60 0.82 14.28 -9.96
N ARG A 61 1.48 13.75 -8.91
CA ARG A 61 2.60 14.41 -8.23
C ARG A 61 3.80 14.62 -9.15
N PHE A 62 4.11 13.63 -9.98
CA PHE A 62 5.23 13.74 -10.92
C PHE A 62 4.92 14.64 -12.11
N ARG A 63 3.67 14.70 -12.54
CA ARG A 63 3.24 15.57 -13.64
C ARG A 63 3.12 17.05 -13.22
N ASN A 64 2.78 17.30 -11.96
CA ASN A 64 2.50 18.64 -11.42
C ASN A 64 3.34 18.92 -10.17
N ALA A 65 4.52 19.53 -10.37
CA ALA A 65 5.45 19.86 -9.30
C ALA A 65 4.84 20.81 -8.24
N HIS A 66 3.86 21.63 -8.63
CA HIS A 66 3.22 22.63 -7.76
C HIS A 66 1.87 22.19 -7.18
N LEU A 67 1.54 20.90 -7.26
CA LEU A 67 0.26 20.36 -6.75
C LEU A 67 -0.01 20.81 -5.30
N GLY A 68 1.02 20.75 -4.44
CA GLY A 68 0.90 21.10 -3.02
C GLY A 68 0.57 22.58 -2.77
N ALA A 69 1.04 23.49 -3.61
CA ALA A 69 0.80 24.94 -3.46
C ALA A 69 -0.70 25.27 -3.48
N SER A 70 -1.49 24.49 -4.23
CA SER A 70 -2.94 24.68 -4.33
C SER A 70 -3.70 24.23 -3.07
N TYR A 71 -3.07 23.46 -2.18
CA TYR A 71 -3.65 22.90 -0.96
C TYR A 71 -2.97 23.36 0.32
N GLY A 72 -2.10 24.38 0.23
CA GLY A 72 -1.44 24.97 1.39
C GLY A 72 -0.31 24.13 1.98
N GLY A 73 0.17 23.10 1.29
CA GLY A 73 1.29 22.28 1.75
C GLY A 73 1.74 21.24 0.72
N GLU A 74 2.92 20.69 0.94
CA GLU A 74 3.44 19.64 0.06
C GLU A 74 2.66 18.32 0.23
N PRO A 75 2.42 17.58 -0.87
CA PRO A 75 1.82 16.27 -0.81
C PRO A 75 2.66 15.30 0.01
N LEU A 76 2.02 14.58 0.92
CA LEU A 76 2.68 13.54 1.70
C LEU A 76 2.75 12.25 0.87
N VAL A 77 3.96 11.73 0.70
CA VAL A 77 4.18 10.43 0.06
C VAL A 77 4.46 9.41 1.15
N LEU A 78 3.62 8.37 1.23
CA LEU A 78 3.86 7.23 2.10
C LEU A 78 4.61 6.15 1.29
N PRO A 79 5.92 6.00 1.49
CA PRO A 79 6.70 5.02 0.75
C PRO A 79 6.39 3.60 1.24
N MET A 80 6.72 2.61 0.41
CA MET A 80 6.80 1.21 0.84
C MET A 80 7.82 1.05 1.96
N VAL A 81 7.66 0.01 2.78
CA VAL A 81 8.66 -0.36 3.78
C VAL A 81 9.95 -0.75 3.04
N LYS A 82 11.05 -0.09 3.37
CA LYS A 82 12.32 -0.36 2.72
C LYS A 82 12.84 -1.76 3.11
N VAL A 83 12.79 -2.72 2.21
CA VAL A 83 13.30 -4.10 2.41
C VAL A 83 14.61 -4.36 1.68
N ARG A 84 15.03 -3.45 0.78
CA ARG A 84 16.32 -3.45 0.10
C ARG A 84 16.97 -2.08 0.24
N ASP A 85 18.28 -2.04 0.32
CA ASP A 85 19.05 -0.79 0.29
C ASP A 85 19.27 -0.29 -1.15
N ALA A 86 20.04 0.80 -1.29
CA ALA A 86 20.34 1.38 -2.59
C ALA A 86 21.22 0.49 -3.49
N SER A 87 21.94 -0.46 -2.91
CA SER A 87 22.74 -1.45 -3.64
C SER A 87 21.92 -2.68 -4.07
N GLY A 88 20.65 -2.78 -3.63
CA GLY A 88 19.80 -3.94 -3.83
C GLY A 88 19.96 -5.04 -2.76
N ALA A 89 20.86 -4.86 -1.80
CA ALA A 89 21.04 -5.81 -0.71
C ALA A 89 19.86 -5.77 0.29
N PRO A 90 19.58 -6.87 1.00
CA PRO A 90 18.52 -6.91 2.00
C PRO A 90 18.71 -5.84 3.10
N TYR A 91 17.64 -5.10 3.41
CA TYR A 91 17.64 -4.11 4.47
C TYR A 91 16.93 -4.63 5.71
N GLU A 92 17.71 -5.18 6.63
CA GLU A 92 17.22 -5.89 7.83
C GLU A 92 16.21 -5.11 8.67
N PRO A 93 16.37 -3.79 8.95
CA PRO A 93 15.39 -3.07 9.76
C PRO A 93 13.99 -3.09 9.15
N GLY A 94 13.89 -3.01 7.84
CA GLY A 94 12.60 -3.07 7.15
C GLY A 94 12.03 -4.48 7.09
N ILE A 95 12.87 -5.49 6.87
CA ILE A 95 12.48 -6.90 6.90
C ILE A 95 11.90 -7.26 8.27
N ILE A 96 12.54 -6.81 9.36
CA ILE A 96 12.05 -7.00 10.73
C ILE A 96 10.66 -6.35 10.91
N LYS A 97 10.47 -5.13 10.42
CA LYS A 97 9.15 -4.45 10.52
C LYS A 97 8.05 -5.16 9.74
N MET A 98 8.37 -5.70 8.59
CA MET A 98 7.42 -6.51 7.81
C MET A 98 7.10 -7.83 8.52
N LEU A 99 8.10 -8.46 9.15
CA LEU A 99 7.91 -9.65 9.97
C LEU A 99 7.00 -9.35 11.18
N GLU A 100 7.29 -8.29 11.94
CA GLU A 100 6.46 -7.84 13.06
C GLU A 100 4.99 -7.61 12.64
N MET A 101 4.78 -7.08 11.44
CA MET A 101 3.43 -6.87 10.91
C MET A 101 2.68 -8.20 10.71
N VAL A 102 3.35 -9.25 10.24
CA VAL A 102 2.75 -10.58 10.09
C VAL A 102 2.52 -11.22 11.47
N GLN A 103 3.49 -11.09 12.39
CA GLN A 103 3.38 -11.60 13.78
C GLN A 103 2.17 -11.05 14.52
N ARG A 104 1.80 -9.78 14.28
CA ARG A 104 0.60 -9.18 14.89
C ARG A 104 -0.71 -9.72 14.36
N ARG A 105 -0.69 -10.56 13.33
CA ARG A 105 -1.88 -11.15 12.67
C ARG A 105 -1.96 -12.66 12.82
N ILE A 106 -0.86 -13.28 13.17
CA ILE A 106 -0.73 -14.73 13.31
C ILE A 106 -0.05 -15.00 14.65
N ASP A 107 -0.78 -15.59 15.59
CA ASP A 107 -0.34 -15.78 16.97
C ASP A 107 0.84 -16.75 17.07
N ASP A 108 0.84 -17.81 16.26
CA ASP A 108 1.90 -18.83 16.29
C ASP A 108 2.51 -19.02 14.89
N LEU A 109 3.39 -18.11 14.51
CA LEU A 109 4.15 -18.19 13.27
C LEU A 109 5.02 -19.44 13.17
N PRO A 110 5.76 -19.84 14.24
CA PRO A 110 6.55 -21.07 14.19
C PRO A 110 5.75 -22.33 13.92
N ALA A 111 4.53 -22.45 14.45
CA ALA A 111 3.66 -23.59 14.15
C ALA A 111 3.25 -23.65 12.67
N LEU A 112 3.06 -22.49 12.05
CA LEU A 112 2.65 -22.44 10.65
C LEU A 112 3.82 -22.48 9.67
N PHE A 113 4.87 -21.69 9.92
CA PHE A 113 5.99 -21.49 9.00
C PHE A 113 7.27 -22.24 9.38
N GLY A 114 7.22 -22.99 10.48
CA GLY A 114 8.39 -23.65 11.05
C GLY A 114 9.26 -22.71 11.90
N PRO A 115 10.23 -23.25 12.64
CA PRO A 115 11.07 -22.48 13.55
C PRO A 115 12.02 -21.52 12.82
N ASN A 116 12.33 -21.79 11.56
CA ASN A 116 13.23 -20.95 10.76
C ASN A 116 12.44 -20.09 9.76
N LEU A 117 11.91 -18.97 10.25
CA LEU A 117 11.15 -18.00 9.44
C LEU A 117 12.02 -17.35 8.35
N GLY A 118 13.34 -17.37 8.47
CA GLY A 118 14.27 -16.90 7.44
C GLY A 118 14.19 -17.68 6.13
N VAL A 119 13.79 -18.95 6.19
CA VAL A 119 13.68 -19.80 4.99
C VAL A 119 12.30 -19.72 4.36
N THR A 120 11.23 -19.58 5.16
CA THR A 120 9.87 -19.68 4.68
C THR A 120 9.20 -18.31 4.49
N LEU A 121 9.37 -17.39 5.41
CA LEU A 121 8.66 -16.10 5.40
C LEU A 121 9.50 -14.95 4.84
N ARG A 122 10.81 -14.93 5.09
CA ARG A 122 11.69 -13.88 4.58
C ARG A 122 11.65 -13.74 3.05
N PRO A 123 11.69 -14.81 2.24
CA PRO A 123 11.59 -14.68 0.79
C PRO A 123 10.30 -13.97 0.33
N LEU A 124 9.18 -14.20 1.02
CA LEU A 124 7.91 -13.51 0.75
C LEU A 124 8.01 -12.01 1.08
N ILE A 125 8.67 -11.67 2.20
CA ILE A 125 8.90 -10.27 2.60
C ILE A 125 9.74 -9.55 1.54
N GLU A 126 10.82 -10.15 1.09
CA GLU A 126 11.69 -9.55 0.08
C GLU A 126 10.98 -9.43 -1.28
N ALA A 127 10.22 -10.43 -1.68
CA ALA A 127 9.45 -10.44 -2.93
C ALA A 127 8.30 -9.41 -2.93
N SER A 128 7.75 -9.07 -1.75
CA SER A 128 6.73 -8.03 -1.64
C SER A 128 7.23 -6.62 -1.99
N GLY A 129 8.55 -6.44 -2.13
CA GLY A 129 9.15 -5.12 -2.30
C GLY A 129 8.87 -4.16 -1.15
N GLY A 130 8.43 -4.67 0.01
CA GLY A 130 8.03 -3.87 1.17
C GLY A 130 6.58 -3.39 1.12
N PHE A 131 5.77 -3.90 0.19
CA PHE A 131 4.35 -3.57 0.11
C PHE A 131 3.53 -4.50 1.04
N PRO A 132 2.95 -3.98 2.15
CA PRO A 132 2.29 -4.81 3.15
C PRO A 132 1.15 -5.66 2.60
N ARG A 133 0.37 -5.11 1.67
CA ARG A 133 -0.78 -5.80 1.06
C ARG A 133 -0.33 -7.02 0.25
N ASP A 134 0.74 -6.89 -0.52
CA ASP A 134 1.24 -7.99 -1.36
C ASP A 134 1.88 -9.07 -0.49
N LEU A 135 2.61 -8.70 0.57
CA LEU A 135 3.08 -9.67 1.54
C LEU A 135 1.92 -10.50 2.12
N LEU A 136 0.84 -9.84 2.57
CA LEU A 136 -0.31 -10.54 3.15
C LEU A 136 -1.03 -11.41 2.12
N ARG A 137 -1.09 -11.00 0.85
CA ARG A 137 -1.62 -11.83 -0.25
C ARG A 137 -0.77 -13.07 -0.47
N MET A 138 0.55 -12.93 -0.51
CA MET A 138 1.47 -14.06 -0.66
C MET A 138 1.40 -15.02 0.53
N VAL A 139 1.39 -14.49 1.76
CA VAL A 139 1.20 -15.29 2.98
C VAL A 139 -0.11 -16.08 2.90
N ARG A 140 -1.21 -15.44 2.52
CA ARG A 140 -2.51 -16.11 2.32
C ARG A 140 -2.43 -17.19 1.26
N SER A 141 -1.79 -16.94 0.12
CA SER A 141 -1.64 -17.92 -0.96
C SER A 141 -0.85 -19.15 -0.51
N VAL A 142 0.23 -18.93 0.26
CA VAL A 142 1.02 -20.04 0.83
C VAL A 142 0.20 -20.87 1.80
N LEU A 143 -0.56 -20.22 2.70
CA LEU A 143 -1.44 -20.91 3.67
C LEU A 143 -2.55 -21.71 2.98
N GLN A 144 -3.09 -21.22 1.87
CA GLN A 144 -4.14 -21.90 1.10
C GLN A 144 -3.60 -23.04 0.23
N SER A 145 -2.33 -23.00 -0.12
CA SER A 145 -1.69 -23.97 -1.01
C SER A 145 -0.90 -25.06 -0.28
N THR A 146 -0.83 -24.98 1.05
CA THR A 146 -0.12 -26.01 1.85
C THR A 146 -1.01 -27.22 2.11
N GLU A 147 -0.41 -28.41 2.08
CA GLU A 147 -1.06 -29.67 2.42
C GLU A 147 -0.97 -30.01 3.92
N GLY A 148 -0.17 -29.24 4.67
CA GLY A 148 0.07 -29.46 6.09
C GLY A 148 1.01 -28.46 6.71
N PHE A 149 1.11 -28.50 8.03
CA PHE A 149 1.98 -27.59 8.80
C PHE A 149 3.08 -28.38 9.53
N PRO A 150 4.26 -27.78 9.72
CA PRO A 150 4.67 -26.46 9.22
C PRO A 150 4.84 -26.45 7.69
N ILE A 151 4.67 -25.24 7.11
CA ILE A 151 4.84 -25.00 5.68
C ILE A 151 6.26 -25.36 5.25
N LYS A 152 6.35 -26.15 4.17
CA LYS A 152 7.64 -26.54 3.58
C LYS A 152 8.21 -25.38 2.74
N PRO A 153 9.53 -25.14 2.73
CA PRO A 153 10.15 -24.12 1.89
C PRO A 153 9.76 -24.22 0.41
N ALA A 154 9.66 -25.43 -0.11
CA ALA A 154 9.23 -25.67 -1.50
C ALA A 154 7.85 -25.08 -1.85
N THR A 155 6.93 -25.00 -0.88
CA THR A 155 5.62 -24.35 -1.09
C THR A 155 5.79 -22.86 -1.28
N THR A 156 6.64 -22.20 -0.48
CA THR A 156 6.97 -20.78 -0.61
C THR A 156 7.63 -20.49 -1.96
N GLU A 157 8.62 -21.30 -2.35
CA GLU A 157 9.31 -21.15 -3.63
C GLU A 157 8.36 -21.31 -4.83
N ARG A 158 7.45 -22.28 -4.78
CA ARG A 158 6.44 -22.46 -5.83
C ARG A 158 5.59 -21.22 -5.99
N ILE A 159 5.05 -20.68 -4.90
CA ILE A 159 4.21 -19.46 -4.93
C ILE A 159 5.00 -18.26 -5.49
N LEU A 160 6.25 -18.09 -5.10
CA LEU A 160 7.10 -17.01 -5.63
C LEU A 160 7.35 -17.18 -7.13
N ASN A 161 7.59 -18.41 -7.61
CA ASN A 161 7.77 -18.68 -9.02
C ASN A 161 6.49 -18.44 -9.85
N ASP A 162 5.32 -18.76 -9.29
CA ASP A 162 4.04 -18.52 -9.94
C ASP A 162 3.74 -17.02 -10.08
N LEU A 163 4.10 -16.22 -9.07
CA LEU A 163 3.97 -14.76 -9.09
C LEU A 163 4.95 -14.09 -10.07
N GLY A 164 6.14 -14.65 -10.24
CA GLY A 164 7.13 -14.14 -11.20
C GLY A 164 6.80 -14.40 -12.66
N ARG A 165 5.76 -15.21 -12.94
CA ARG A 165 5.31 -15.57 -14.31
C ARG A 165 4.02 -14.84 -14.72
N ALA A 166 3.36 -14.16 -13.79
CA ALA A 166 2.13 -13.40 -14.02
C ALA A 166 2.40 -11.93 -14.30
#